data_51fc9e169f0e82f8838ec6851f386825
#
_entry.id   51fc9e169f0e82f8838ec6851f386825
#
_cell.length_a   1.000
_cell.length_b   1.000
_cell.length_c   1.000
_cell.angle_alpha   90.00
_cell.angle_beta   90.00
_cell.angle_gamma   90.00
#
_symmetry.space_group_name_H-M   'P 1'
#
loop_
_entity.id
_entity.type
_entity.pdbx_description
1 polymer ?
#
loop_
_entity_poly.entity_id
_entity_poly.type
_entity_poly.pdbx_seq_one_letter_code
_entity_poly.pdbx_strand_id
1 'polypeptide(L)'
;EQNLYQLAEANGDTLIIGNMFIPGCTINRHWECAQSEEAAYQYRKIVNGKKVNTSNKSMLECIRDEAWDYISFQQGSYDSGNYATYTNLPLLMKFVAENVINIKVKYIFHATWAYAQDTKHSGFKNYNSNQMCMYNAIIETVDRTVKEINEDSSNPNKITFIIPSGTAIQNGRASSLGDIFCGSDGYHLNALGKYTAAC
;
A
#
# COMPACT_ATOMS: atom_id res chain seq x y z
N GLU A 1 6.37 -1.40 -7.73
CA GLU A 1 5.77 -1.19 -9.07
C GLU A 1 6.54 -1.96 -10.13
N GLN A 2 7.87 -1.72 -10.28
CA GLN A 2 8.68 -2.30 -11.38
C GLN A 2 8.70 -3.82 -11.34
N ASN A 3 8.91 -4.43 -10.17
CA ASN A 3 8.94 -5.90 -10.05
C ASN A 3 7.59 -6.53 -10.41
N LEU A 4 6.48 -5.92 -9.97
CA LEU A 4 5.14 -6.39 -10.34
C LEU A 4 4.93 -6.34 -11.86
N TYR A 5 5.34 -5.25 -12.51
CA TYR A 5 5.28 -5.14 -13.97
C TYR A 5 6.08 -6.25 -14.66
N GLN A 6 7.34 -6.46 -14.24
CA GLN A 6 8.22 -7.47 -14.81
C GLN A 6 7.71 -8.91 -14.62
N LEU A 7 7.10 -9.20 -13.46
CA LEU A 7 6.49 -10.52 -13.19
C LEU A 7 5.29 -10.76 -14.11
N ALA A 8 4.41 -9.77 -14.27
CA ALA A 8 3.27 -9.87 -15.18
C ALA A 8 3.73 -10.05 -16.64
N GLU A 9 4.68 -9.24 -17.09
CA GLU A 9 5.25 -9.32 -18.43
C GLU A 9 5.88 -10.71 -18.69
N ALA A 10 6.61 -11.25 -17.72
CA ALA A 10 7.17 -12.61 -17.80
C ALA A 10 6.11 -13.71 -17.88
N ASN A 11 4.92 -13.48 -17.33
CA ASN A 11 3.75 -14.36 -17.45
C ASN A 11 2.93 -14.16 -18.75
N GLY A 12 3.30 -13.17 -19.58
CA GLY A 12 2.57 -12.83 -20.80
C GLY A 12 1.41 -11.84 -20.59
N ASP A 13 1.27 -11.28 -19.39
CA ASP A 13 0.24 -10.31 -19.05
C ASP A 13 0.70 -8.87 -19.34
N THR A 14 -0.25 -8.02 -19.70
CA THR A 14 -0.01 -6.58 -19.88
C THR A 14 -0.60 -5.80 -18.73
N LEU A 15 0.21 -5.01 -18.04
CA LEU A 15 -0.21 -4.15 -16.94
C LEU A 15 0.06 -2.67 -17.24
N ILE A 16 -0.87 -1.82 -16.82
CA ILE A 16 -0.64 -0.39 -16.59
C ILE A 16 -0.63 -0.20 -15.07
N ILE A 17 0.43 0.37 -14.53
CA ILE A 17 0.59 0.59 -13.10
C ILE A 17 0.69 2.09 -12.83
N GLY A 18 -0.16 2.62 -11.97
CA GLY A 18 -0.10 3.98 -11.43
C GLY A 18 0.18 3.95 -9.94
N ASN A 19 1.10 4.79 -9.48
CA ASN A 19 1.37 4.96 -8.05
C ASN A 19 1.40 6.44 -7.68
N MET A 20 0.52 6.83 -6.79
CA MET A 20 0.48 8.17 -6.18
C MET A 20 1.45 8.18 -5.00
N PHE A 21 2.62 8.77 -5.20
CA PHE A 21 3.69 8.75 -4.21
C PHE A 21 3.84 10.08 -3.47
N ILE A 22 3.78 10.00 -2.14
CA ILE A 22 4.27 11.00 -1.18
C ILE A 22 5.11 10.22 -0.15
N PRO A 23 6.34 10.62 0.20
CA PRO A 23 7.13 9.93 1.21
C PRO A 23 6.39 9.81 2.54
N GLY A 24 6.31 8.60 3.11
CA GLY A 24 5.65 8.35 4.39
C GLY A 24 4.16 8.69 4.43
N CYS A 25 3.47 8.69 3.28
CA CYS A 25 2.06 9.08 3.21
C CYS A 25 1.16 8.15 4.02
N THR A 26 0.36 8.77 4.90
CA THR A 26 -0.67 8.07 5.68
C THR A 26 -2.03 8.17 5.01
N ILE A 27 -2.98 7.31 5.42
CA ILE A 27 -4.39 7.39 5.00
C ILE A 27 -4.95 8.79 5.29
N ASN A 28 -4.62 9.38 6.44
CA ASN A 28 -5.06 10.73 6.78
C ASN A 28 -4.50 11.77 5.81
N ARG A 29 -3.22 11.67 5.45
CA ARG A 29 -2.63 12.59 4.47
C ARG A 29 -3.25 12.42 3.08
N HIS A 30 -3.55 11.21 2.66
CA HIS A 30 -4.30 10.96 1.43
C HIS A 30 -5.70 11.61 1.48
N TRP A 31 -6.39 11.48 2.62
CA TRP A 31 -7.70 12.10 2.81
C TRP A 31 -7.64 13.64 2.76
N GLU A 32 -6.66 14.26 3.40
CA GLU A 32 -6.42 15.71 3.31
C GLU A 32 -6.20 16.16 1.86
N CYS A 33 -5.37 15.44 1.10
CA CYS A 33 -5.14 15.73 -0.31
C CYS A 33 -6.42 15.58 -1.15
N ALA A 34 -7.27 14.59 -0.84
CA ALA A 34 -8.55 14.41 -1.52
C ALA A 34 -9.50 15.58 -1.28
N GLN A 35 -9.57 16.07 -0.02
CA GLN A 35 -10.45 17.18 0.36
C GLN A 35 -10.00 18.54 -0.21
N SER A 36 -8.68 18.77 -0.25
CA SER A 36 -8.11 20.05 -0.70
C SER A 36 -7.78 20.10 -2.19
N GLU A 37 -7.92 18.98 -2.90
CA GLU A 37 -7.47 18.80 -4.29
C GLU A 37 -5.99 19.17 -4.50
N GLU A 38 -5.18 19.06 -3.45
CA GLU A 38 -3.77 19.43 -3.48
C GLU A 38 -2.99 18.59 -4.49
N ALA A 39 -2.19 19.27 -5.32
CA ALA A 39 -1.31 18.64 -6.30
C ALA A 39 0.00 18.15 -5.63
N ALA A 40 -0.12 17.30 -4.60
CA ALA A 40 0.99 16.88 -3.73
C ALA A 40 1.74 15.65 -4.22
N TYR A 41 1.19 14.93 -5.20
CA TYR A 41 1.74 13.62 -5.60
C TYR A 41 2.84 13.72 -6.65
N GLN A 42 3.87 12.90 -6.48
CA GLN A 42 4.65 12.40 -7.60
C GLN A 42 3.92 11.18 -8.16
N TYR A 43 3.30 11.33 -9.31
CA TYR A 43 2.61 10.23 -9.98
C TYR A 43 3.60 9.41 -10.80
N ARG A 44 3.75 8.14 -10.45
CA ARG A 44 4.68 7.20 -11.06
C ARG A 44 3.88 6.20 -11.88
N LYS A 45 3.97 6.29 -13.21
CA LYS A 45 3.20 5.44 -14.14
C LYS A 45 4.12 4.53 -14.95
N ILE A 46 3.73 3.26 -15.09
CA ILE A 46 4.39 2.30 -15.96
C ILE A 46 3.39 1.87 -17.05
N VAL A 47 3.76 2.11 -18.30
CA VAL A 47 2.99 1.67 -19.49
C VAL A 47 4.00 1.12 -20.50
N ASN A 48 3.73 -0.08 -21.02
CA ASN A 48 4.61 -0.75 -22.01
C ASN A 48 6.07 -0.80 -21.53
N GLY A 49 6.31 -1.14 -20.28
CA GLY A 49 7.63 -1.23 -19.65
C GLY A 49 8.30 0.10 -19.35
N LYS A 50 7.76 1.22 -19.80
CA LYS A 50 8.34 2.54 -19.60
C LYS A 50 7.76 3.20 -18.34
N LYS A 51 8.65 3.50 -17.37
CA LYS A 51 8.29 4.27 -16.18
C LYS A 51 8.44 5.76 -16.43
N VAL A 52 7.39 6.52 -16.14
CA VAL A 52 7.38 7.99 -16.18
C VAL A 52 6.96 8.50 -14.80
N ASN A 53 7.66 9.51 -14.29
CA ASN A 53 7.34 10.20 -13.04
C ASN A 53 6.90 11.63 -13.35
N THR A 54 5.70 12.01 -12.92
CA THR A 54 5.16 13.35 -13.08
C THR A 54 4.86 13.94 -11.71
N SER A 55 5.49 15.05 -11.37
CA SER A 55 5.24 15.76 -10.09
C SER A 55 4.02 16.66 -10.17
N ASN A 56 3.58 17.12 -8.99
CA ASN A 56 2.48 18.08 -8.85
C ASN A 56 1.16 17.57 -9.46
N LYS A 57 0.80 16.33 -9.14
CA LYS A 57 -0.48 15.74 -9.51
C LYS A 57 -1.41 15.71 -8.30
N SER A 58 -2.68 16.03 -8.53
CA SER A 58 -3.74 15.80 -7.55
C SER A 58 -4.19 14.33 -7.57
N MET A 59 -4.86 13.91 -6.49
CA MET A 59 -5.46 12.57 -6.44
C MET A 59 -6.46 12.38 -7.58
N LEU A 60 -7.28 13.38 -7.83
CA LEU A 60 -8.33 13.33 -8.85
C LEU A 60 -7.74 13.11 -10.25
N GLU A 61 -6.65 13.80 -10.60
CA GLU A 61 -5.96 13.57 -11.86
C GLU A 61 -5.44 12.15 -11.99
N CYS A 62 -4.87 11.58 -10.91
CA CYS A 62 -4.29 10.24 -10.94
C CYS A 62 -5.35 9.14 -11.06
N ILE A 63 -6.47 9.24 -10.32
CA ILE A 63 -7.53 8.22 -10.38
C ILE A 63 -8.34 8.27 -11.66
N ARG A 64 -8.35 9.42 -12.35
CA ARG A 64 -9.01 9.60 -13.65
C ARG A 64 -8.11 9.41 -14.87
N ASP A 65 -6.85 9.07 -14.66
CA ASP A 65 -5.87 8.89 -15.74
C ASP A 65 -6.11 7.61 -16.56
N GLU A 66 -6.64 6.58 -15.91
CA GLU A 66 -6.99 5.30 -16.56
C GLU A 66 -8.34 4.77 -16.04
N ALA A 67 -8.93 3.86 -16.79
CA ALA A 67 -10.06 3.06 -16.33
C ALA A 67 -9.58 1.89 -15.47
N TRP A 68 -9.07 2.19 -14.27
CA TRP A 68 -8.43 1.22 -13.37
C TRP A 68 -9.31 0.00 -13.08
N ASP A 69 -8.75 -1.20 -13.20
CA ASP A 69 -9.42 -2.46 -12.80
C ASP A 69 -9.29 -2.69 -11.30
N TYR A 70 -8.17 -2.27 -10.71
CA TYR A 70 -7.87 -2.38 -9.28
C TYR A 70 -7.33 -1.08 -8.73
N ILE A 71 -7.78 -0.69 -7.55
CA ILE A 71 -7.18 0.40 -6.77
C ILE A 71 -6.80 -0.14 -5.40
N SER A 72 -5.52 0.02 -5.05
CA SER A 72 -4.97 -0.44 -3.78
C SER A 72 -4.83 0.70 -2.79
N PHE A 73 -5.31 0.45 -1.55
CA PHE A 73 -5.05 1.31 -0.41
C PHE A 73 -3.98 0.69 0.48
N GLN A 74 -3.21 1.53 1.14
CA GLN A 74 -2.25 1.12 2.16
C GLN A 74 -2.05 2.23 3.21
N GLN A 75 -1.54 1.88 4.38
CA GLN A 75 -1.16 2.84 5.41
C GLN A 75 0.34 3.13 5.36
N GLY A 76 0.74 4.32 5.83
CA GLY A 76 2.14 4.63 6.09
C GLY A 76 2.75 3.62 7.08
N SER A 77 3.98 3.15 6.82
CA SER A 77 4.54 1.98 7.50
C SER A 77 4.60 2.11 9.03
N TYR A 78 4.90 3.30 9.56
CA TYR A 78 4.99 3.53 11.02
C TYR A 78 3.61 3.51 11.73
N ASP A 79 2.51 3.72 11.01
CA ASP A 79 1.14 3.70 11.51
C ASP A 79 0.38 2.43 11.10
N SER A 80 1.00 1.54 10.33
CA SER A 80 0.31 0.40 9.71
C SER A 80 -0.28 -0.61 10.70
N GLY A 81 0.25 -0.70 11.93
CA GLY A 81 -0.31 -1.49 13.02
C GLY A 81 -1.12 -0.66 14.03
N ASN A 82 -1.44 0.59 13.74
CA ASN A 82 -2.24 1.45 14.63
C ASN A 82 -3.65 1.64 14.07
N TYR A 83 -4.59 0.83 14.55
CA TYR A 83 -5.98 0.84 14.08
C TYR A 83 -6.63 2.23 14.14
N ALA A 84 -6.34 3.06 15.15
CA ALA A 84 -6.92 4.39 15.29
C ALA A 84 -6.59 5.33 14.11
N THR A 85 -5.57 5.02 13.31
CA THR A 85 -5.16 5.83 12.15
C THR A 85 -5.87 5.47 10.85
N TYR A 86 -6.82 4.50 10.90
CA TYR A 86 -7.57 4.05 9.72
C TYR A 86 -8.97 4.68 9.59
N THR A 87 -9.36 5.54 10.53
CA THR A 87 -10.71 6.13 10.61
C THR A 87 -11.16 6.84 9.33
N ASN A 88 -10.24 7.42 8.57
CA ASN A 88 -10.55 8.11 7.31
C ASN A 88 -10.52 7.20 6.07
N LEU A 89 -10.18 5.91 6.21
CA LEU A 89 -10.16 5.00 5.06
C LEU A 89 -11.51 4.85 4.37
N PRO A 90 -12.65 4.67 5.07
CA PRO A 90 -13.95 4.61 4.39
C PRO A 90 -14.31 5.89 3.62
N LEU A 91 -13.94 7.06 4.16
CA LEU A 91 -14.16 8.35 3.48
C LEU A 91 -13.29 8.48 2.23
N LEU A 92 -12.03 8.08 2.32
CA LEU A 92 -11.12 8.05 1.19
C LEU A 92 -11.60 7.09 0.10
N MET A 93 -12.05 5.88 0.49
CA MET A 93 -12.64 4.90 -0.45
C MET A 93 -13.86 5.45 -1.14
N LYS A 94 -14.75 6.13 -0.41
CA LYS A 94 -15.94 6.78 -0.98
C LYS A 94 -15.55 7.84 -2.00
N PHE A 95 -14.62 8.73 -1.67
CA PHE A 95 -14.12 9.75 -2.59
C PHE A 95 -13.56 9.12 -3.88
N VAL A 96 -12.75 8.07 -3.75
CA VAL A 96 -12.20 7.35 -4.90
C VAL A 96 -13.33 6.75 -5.75
N ALA A 97 -14.30 6.09 -5.13
CA ALA A 97 -15.41 5.45 -5.82
C ALA A 97 -16.30 6.43 -6.60
N GLU A 98 -16.47 7.64 -6.07
CA GLU A 98 -17.24 8.72 -6.72
C GLU A 98 -16.50 9.35 -7.92
N ASN A 99 -15.18 9.11 -8.04
CA ASN A 99 -14.35 9.80 -9.02
C ASN A 99 -13.64 8.89 -10.03
N VAL A 100 -13.70 7.59 -9.90
CA VAL A 100 -13.11 6.64 -10.88
C VAL A 100 -13.90 6.62 -12.18
N ILE A 101 -13.20 6.31 -13.29
CA ILE A 101 -13.83 6.13 -14.62
C ILE A 101 -14.51 4.76 -14.70
N ASN A 102 -13.83 3.70 -14.23
CA ASN A 102 -14.36 2.34 -14.26
C ASN A 102 -15.21 2.05 -13.01
N ILE A 103 -16.53 2.06 -13.16
CA ILE A 103 -17.47 1.76 -12.06
C ILE A 103 -17.42 0.31 -11.56
N LYS A 104 -16.70 -0.58 -12.28
CA LYS A 104 -16.48 -1.98 -11.89
C LYS A 104 -15.12 -2.20 -11.20
N VAL A 105 -14.41 -1.11 -10.88
CA VAL A 105 -13.13 -1.18 -10.19
C VAL A 105 -13.21 -2.00 -8.91
N LYS A 106 -12.21 -2.80 -8.64
CA LYS A 106 -12.10 -3.56 -7.40
C LYS A 106 -11.12 -2.87 -6.45
N TYR A 107 -11.55 -2.69 -5.20
CA TYR A 107 -10.70 -2.14 -4.16
C TYR A 107 -9.98 -3.26 -3.44
N ILE A 108 -8.70 -3.05 -3.20
CA ILE A 108 -7.82 -4.00 -2.52
C ILE A 108 -7.02 -3.26 -1.45
N PHE A 109 -6.55 -3.97 -0.44
CA PHE A 109 -5.71 -3.39 0.60
C PHE A 109 -4.32 -4.03 0.61
N HIS A 110 -3.27 -3.21 0.60
CA HIS A 110 -1.89 -3.69 0.66
C HIS A 110 -1.41 -3.67 2.12
N ALA A 111 -1.28 -4.85 2.72
CA ALA A 111 -0.67 -5.02 4.02
C ALA A 111 0.85 -4.88 3.91
N THR A 112 1.40 -3.81 4.50
CA THR A 112 2.84 -3.54 4.51
C THR A 112 3.58 -4.49 5.44
N TRP A 113 4.90 -4.39 5.50
CA TRP A 113 5.78 -5.27 6.28
C TRP A 113 6.28 -4.61 7.56
N ALA A 114 6.57 -5.42 8.56
CA ALA A 114 7.29 -4.97 9.75
C ALA A 114 8.73 -4.56 9.39
N TYR A 115 9.29 -3.64 10.16
CA TYR A 115 10.69 -3.23 10.01
C TYR A 115 11.66 -4.37 10.38
N ALA A 116 12.89 -4.30 9.89
CA ALA A 116 13.95 -5.20 10.35
C ALA A 116 14.23 -4.98 11.84
N GLN A 117 14.65 -6.06 12.54
CA GLN A 117 14.79 -6.00 14.01
C GLN A 117 15.85 -5.00 14.48
N ASP A 118 16.83 -4.68 13.66
CA ASP A 118 17.92 -3.75 13.96
C ASP A 118 17.70 -2.31 13.46
N THR A 119 16.53 -2.02 12.88
CA THR A 119 16.20 -0.69 12.35
C THR A 119 16.34 0.40 13.41
N LYS A 120 16.74 1.59 12.97
CA LYS A 120 16.78 2.82 13.80
C LYS A 120 15.60 3.75 13.55
N HIS A 121 14.60 3.32 12.77
CA HIS A 121 13.44 4.13 12.48
C HIS A 121 12.66 4.46 13.75
N SER A 122 12.38 5.75 13.99
CA SER A 122 11.74 6.22 15.23
C SER A 122 10.35 5.62 15.48
N GLY A 123 9.58 5.37 14.41
CA GLY A 123 8.26 4.74 14.49
C GLY A 123 8.28 3.28 14.98
N PHE A 124 9.45 2.62 15.01
CA PHE A 124 9.57 1.26 15.53
C PHE A 124 9.30 1.18 17.05
N LYS A 125 9.53 2.28 17.75
CA LYS A 125 9.23 2.39 19.20
C LYS A 125 7.74 2.18 19.50
N ASN A 126 6.85 2.51 18.56
CA ASN A 126 5.41 2.30 18.69
C ASN A 126 5.05 0.82 18.83
N TYR A 127 5.97 -0.06 18.46
CA TYR A 127 5.85 -1.53 18.51
C TYR A 127 6.87 -2.15 19.47
N ASN A 128 7.25 -1.44 20.54
CA ASN A 128 8.25 -1.86 21.52
C ASN A 128 9.62 -2.17 20.91
N SER A 129 9.95 -1.59 19.75
CA SER A 129 11.16 -1.92 18.97
C SER A 129 11.30 -3.43 18.74
N ASN A 130 10.18 -4.10 18.48
CA ASN A 130 10.12 -5.55 18.27
C ASN A 130 9.40 -5.87 16.96
N GLN A 131 10.09 -6.59 16.08
CA GLN A 131 9.61 -6.94 14.75
C GLN A 131 8.31 -7.75 14.76
N MET A 132 8.21 -8.75 15.65
CA MET A 132 7.02 -9.59 15.76
C MET A 132 5.83 -8.81 16.35
N CYS A 133 6.07 -7.91 17.31
CA CYS A 133 5.03 -7.02 17.81
C CYS A 133 4.50 -6.13 16.68
N MET A 134 5.37 -5.56 15.85
CA MET A 134 4.97 -4.76 14.69
C MET A 134 4.20 -5.59 13.67
N TYR A 135 4.69 -6.77 13.32
CA TYR A 135 4.03 -7.67 12.37
C TYR A 135 2.63 -8.04 12.84
N ASN A 136 2.48 -8.52 14.08
CA ASN A 136 1.19 -8.91 14.63
C ASN A 136 0.22 -7.72 14.66
N ALA A 137 0.68 -6.54 15.08
CA ALA A 137 -0.14 -5.33 15.09
C ALA A 137 -0.62 -4.94 13.68
N ILE A 138 0.22 -5.08 12.65
CA ILE A 138 -0.16 -4.83 11.25
C ILE A 138 -1.26 -5.80 10.83
N ILE A 139 -1.07 -7.11 11.05
CA ILE A 139 -2.03 -8.12 10.62
C ILE A 139 -3.37 -7.95 11.33
N GLU A 140 -3.37 -7.79 12.65
CA GLU A 140 -4.59 -7.57 13.43
C GLU A 140 -5.34 -6.31 12.99
N THR A 141 -4.60 -5.22 12.76
CA THR A 141 -5.19 -3.95 12.33
C THR A 141 -5.81 -4.05 10.94
N VAL A 142 -5.09 -4.65 9.98
CA VAL A 142 -5.58 -4.79 8.60
C VAL A 142 -6.78 -5.73 8.54
N ASP A 143 -6.73 -6.88 9.20
CA ASP A 143 -7.82 -7.85 9.25
C ASP A 143 -9.09 -7.22 9.84
N ARG A 144 -8.95 -6.58 11.00
CA ARG A 144 -10.05 -5.87 11.65
C ARG A 144 -10.64 -4.78 10.77
N THR A 145 -9.81 -3.92 10.17
CA THR A 145 -10.25 -2.80 9.32
C THR A 145 -10.98 -3.30 8.09
N VAL A 146 -10.44 -4.29 7.40
CA VAL A 146 -11.06 -4.87 6.19
C VAL A 146 -12.37 -5.56 6.53
N LYS A 147 -12.43 -6.29 7.64
CA LYS A 147 -13.64 -6.93 8.13
C LYS A 147 -14.75 -5.90 8.41
N GLU A 148 -14.45 -4.85 9.19
CA GLU A 148 -15.43 -3.80 9.50
C GLU A 148 -15.94 -3.08 8.25
N ILE A 149 -15.05 -2.73 7.30
CA ILE A 149 -15.45 -2.13 6.01
C ILE A 149 -16.36 -3.07 5.22
N ASN A 150 -16.06 -4.37 5.23
CA ASN A 150 -16.82 -5.34 4.46
C ASN A 150 -18.15 -5.75 5.13
N GLU A 151 -18.26 -5.68 6.45
CA GLU A 151 -19.49 -5.95 7.21
C GLU A 151 -20.44 -4.73 7.28
N ASP A 152 -19.93 -3.52 7.07
CA ASP A 152 -20.78 -2.31 7.05
C ASP A 152 -21.71 -2.32 5.84
N SER A 153 -22.99 -2.67 6.07
CA SER A 153 -24.02 -2.73 5.02
C SER A 153 -24.31 -1.38 4.34
N SER A 154 -23.97 -0.27 4.98
CA SER A 154 -24.12 1.07 4.41
C SER A 154 -23.02 1.46 3.44
N ASN A 155 -21.88 0.78 3.48
CA ASN A 155 -20.77 1.01 2.58
C ASN A 155 -20.82 0.06 1.37
N PRO A 156 -21.09 0.56 0.15
CA PRO A 156 -21.09 -0.27 -1.06
C PRO A 156 -19.68 -0.65 -1.52
N ASN A 157 -18.65 0.08 -1.06
CA ASN A 157 -17.27 -0.10 -1.49
C ASN A 157 -16.57 -1.11 -0.59
N LYS A 158 -16.42 -2.34 -1.06
CA LYS A 158 -15.82 -3.44 -0.30
C LYS A 158 -14.38 -3.68 -0.71
N ILE A 159 -13.54 -4.10 0.23
CA ILE A 159 -12.20 -4.60 -0.05
C ILE A 159 -12.31 -6.03 -0.55
N THR A 160 -11.91 -6.27 -1.80
CA THR A 160 -12.04 -7.58 -2.46
C THR A 160 -11.05 -8.59 -1.90
N PHE A 161 -9.80 -8.18 -1.67
CA PHE A 161 -8.76 -8.99 -1.04
C PHE A 161 -7.63 -8.11 -0.47
N ILE A 162 -6.81 -8.73 0.36
CA ILE A 162 -5.61 -8.13 0.95
C ILE A 162 -4.39 -8.66 0.18
N ILE A 163 -3.49 -7.78 -0.24
CA ILE A 163 -2.16 -8.15 -0.74
C ILE A 163 -1.27 -8.39 0.49
N PRO A 164 -0.85 -9.64 0.78
CA PRO A 164 -0.20 -9.98 2.04
C PRO A 164 1.32 -9.82 1.99
N SER A 165 1.84 -8.71 1.44
CA SER A 165 3.30 -8.50 1.30
C SER A 165 4.04 -8.58 2.64
N GLY A 166 3.43 -8.07 3.71
CA GLY A 166 3.99 -8.17 5.06
C GLY A 166 4.16 -9.61 5.52
N THR A 167 3.18 -10.47 5.24
CA THR A 167 3.23 -11.90 5.57
C THR A 167 4.26 -12.64 4.72
N ALA A 168 4.35 -12.33 3.42
CA ALA A 168 5.36 -12.91 2.54
C ALA A 168 6.79 -12.60 3.04
N ILE A 169 7.05 -11.35 3.41
CA ILE A 169 8.33 -10.95 4.00
C ILE A 169 8.58 -11.66 5.34
N GLN A 170 7.58 -11.76 6.22
CA GLN A 170 7.74 -12.41 7.52
C GLN A 170 7.99 -13.91 7.39
N ASN A 171 7.33 -14.59 6.46
CA ASN A 171 7.61 -15.99 6.13
C ASN A 171 9.04 -16.18 5.61
N GLY A 172 9.51 -15.26 4.75
CA GLY A 172 10.89 -15.26 4.30
C GLY A 172 11.89 -15.14 5.46
N ARG A 173 11.61 -14.26 6.44
CA ARG A 173 12.43 -14.07 7.65
C ARG A 173 12.47 -15.31 8.54
N ALA A 174 11.38 -16.07 8.60
CA ALA A 174 11.31 -17.31 9.37
C ALA A 174 12.02 -18.50 8.68
N SER A 175 12.44 -18.34 7.43
CA SER A 175 13.20 -19.34 6.69
C SER A 175 14.70 -19.27 7.01
N SER A 176 15.50 -20.12 6.34
CA SER A 176 16.97 -20.09 6.42
C SER A 176 17.60 -18.78 5.91
N LEU A 177 16.82 -17.91 5.23
CA LEU A 177 17.30 -16.61 4.75
C LEU A 177 17.48 -15.59 5.89
N GLY A 178 16.65 -15.67 6.94
CA GLY A 178 16.70 -14.71 8.04
C GLY A 178 16.22 -13.30 7.63
N ASP A 179 16.60 -12.28 8.40
CA ASP A 179 16.12 -10.90 8.24
C ASP A 179 16.96 -10.07 7.24
N ILE A 180 16.92 -10.46 5.97
CA ILE A 180 17.72 -9.85 4.88
C ILE A 180 16.88 -9.11 3.82
N PHE A 181 15.61 -8.84 4.07
CA PHE A 181 14.68 -8.28 3.07
C PHE A 181 14.66 -6.75 3.01
N CYS A 182 15.21 -6.08 4.03
CA CYS A 182 15.32 -4.62 4.08
C CYS A 182 16.70 -4.13 3.63
N GLY A 183 16.78 -2.87 3.23
CA GLY A 183 18.03 -2.15 3.00
C GLY A 183 18.72 -1.77 4.32
N SER A 184 19.80 -0.99 4.21
CA SER A 184 20.60 -0.55 5.36
C SER A 184 19.84 0.33 6.38
N ASP A 185 18.72 0.90 5.98
CA ASP A 185 17.84 1.67 6.87
C ASP A 185 16.89 0.80 7.71
N GLY A 186 16.76 -0.49 7.37
CA GLY A 186 15.98 -1.48 8.08
C GLY A 186 14.45 -1.37 7.87
N TYR A 187 13.97 -0.51 6.98
CA TYR A 187 12.52 -0.37 6.74
C TYR A 187 12.11 -0.32 5.27
N HIS A 188 12.92 0.19 4.37
CA HIS A 188 12.68 0.04 2.94
C HIS A 188 13.16 -1.34 2.45
N LEU A 189 12.37 -1.99 1.60
CA LEU A 189 12.75 -3.26 1.01
C LEU A 189 13.93 -3.09 0.04
N ASN A 190 14.91 -3.99 0.13
CA ASN A 190 15.96 -4.15 -0.86
C ASN A 190 15.44 -4.89 -2.12
N ALA A 191 16.32 -5.28 -3.03
CA ALA A 191 15.91 -5.95 -4.27
C ALA A 191 15.16 -7.28 -4.00
N LEU A 192 15.67 -8.11 -3.07
CA LEU A 192 15.03 -9.37 -2.69
C LEU A 192 13.66 -9.13 -2.06
N GLY A 193 13.57 -8.20 -1.10
CA GLY A 193 12.32 -7.86 -0.44
C GLY A 193 11.27 -7.30 -1.41
N LYS A 194 11.68 -6.44 -2.35
CA LYS A 194 10.78 -5.90 -3.40
C LYS A 194 10.25 -7.00 -4.33
N TYR A 195 11.09 -7.97 -4.67
CA TYR A 195 10.68 -9.11 -5.47
C TYR A 195 9.68 -9.97 -4.68
N THR A 196 10.01 -10.34 -3.45
CA THR A 196 9.14 -11.14 -2.55
C THR A 196 7.78 -10.48 -2.32
N ALA A 197 7.75 -9.15 -2.14
CA ALA A 197 6.51 -8.41 -1.95
C ALA A 197 5.67 -8.26 -3.22
N ALA A 198 6.24 -8.51 -4.40
CA ALA A 198 5.56 -8.42 -5.69
C ALA A 198 5.00 -9.77 -6.18
N CYS A 199 5.53 -10.89 -5.66
CA CYS A 199 5.01 -12.24 -5.89
C CYS A 199 3.75 -12.50 -5.09
#